data_e3b52edaba31b685b8ae35f6bc8a797c
#
_entry.id   e3b52edaba31b685b8ae35f6bc8a797c
#
_cell.length_a   1.000
_cell.length_b   1.000
_cell.length_c   1.000
_cell.angle_alpha   90.00
_cell.angle_beta   90.00
_cell.angle_gamma   90.00
#
_symmetry.space_group_name_H-M   'P 1'
#
loop_
_entity.id
_entity.type
_entity.pdbx_description
1 polymer ?
#
loop_
_entity_poly.entity_id
_entity_poly.type
_entity_poly.pdbx_seq_one_letter_code
_entity_poly.pdbx_strand_id
1 'polypeptide(L)'
;MSITRLYTGSDGRSHLEDLDPAAHPELLTLQAAKGIVFRSAEPGQFHDWHHAPRRQYVITLEGEVEIGLGDGTLHRFGPGHVILAEDLSGQGHTTRAVGAKRRLTATIPLAD
;
A
#
# COMPACT_ATOMS: atom_id res chain seq x y z
N MET A 1 13.38 4.87 5.27
CA MET A 1 12.61 3.77 4.64
C MET A 1 11.66 3.23 5.67
N SER A 2 10.44 3.01 5.28
CA SER A 2 9.43 2.54 6.22
C SER A 2 8.53 1.50 5.56
N ILE A 3 7.92 0.71 6.42
CA ILE A 3 6.89 -0.25 6.07
C ILE A 3 5.62 0.21 6.78
N THR A 4 4.55 0.40 6.02
CA THR A 4 3.27 0.85 6.56
C THR A 4 2.20 -0.19 6.26
N ARG A 5 1.44 -0.53 7.28
CA ARG A 5 0.28 -1.41 7.16
C ARG A 5 -0.96 -0.59 6.84
N LEU A 6 -1.67 -0.98 5.80
CA LEU A 6 -2.96 -0.41 5.41
C LEU A 6 -4.02 -1.48 5.71
N TYR A 7 -4.88 -1.22 6.70
CA TYR A 7 -5.78 -2.25 7.22
C TYR A 7 -7.18 -1.70 7.51
N THR A 8 -8.16 -2.59 7.55
CA THR A 8 -9.53 -2.22 7.89
C THR A 8 -9.70 -2.24 9.41
N GLY A 9 -10.09 -1.10 9.99
CA GLY A 9 -10.38 -0.99 11.41
C GLY A 9 -11.80 -1.46 11.76
N SER A 10 -12.09 -1.49 13.06
CA SER A 10 -13.41 -1.88 13.56
C SER A 10 -14.52 -0.92 13.14
N ASP A 11 -14.17 0.29 12.70
CA ASP A 11 -15.09 1.30 12.17
C ASP A 11 -15.46 1.09 10.69
N GLY A 12 -14.91 0.05 10.04
CA GLY A 12 -15.13 -0.21 8.62
C GLY A 12 -14.34 0.69 7.69
N ARG A 13 -13.39 1.45 8.22
CA ARG A 13 -12.53 2.34 7.45
C ARG A 13 -11.12 1.80 7.38
N SER A 14 -10.40 2.18 6.32
CA SER A 14 -8.97 1.88 6.21
C SER A 14 -8.15 2.84 7.06
N HIS A 15 -7.12 2.28 7.70
CA HIS A 15 -6.18 3.00 8.55
C HIS A 15 -4.76 2.66 8.16
N LEU A 16 -3.82 3.55 8.51
CA LEU A 16 -2.39 3.34 8.31
C LEU A 16 -1.69 3.19 9.65
N GLU A 17 -0.77 2.23 9.72
CA GLU A 17 0.05 1.98 10.91
C GLU A 17 1.47 1.68 10.46
N ASP A 18 2.43 2.42 11.00
CA ASP A 18 3.84 2.15 10.71
C ASP A 18 4.27 0.85 11.41
N LEU A 19 4.98 0.01 10.67
CA LEU A 19 5.51 -1.25 11.20
C LEU A 19 7.02 -1.15 11.35
N ASP A 20 7.49 -1.25 12.59
CA ASP A 20 8.92 -1.34 12.88
C ASP A 20 9.30 -2.83 12.91
N PRO A 21 10.26 -3.28 12.09
CA PRO A 21 10.71 -4.69 12.12
C PRO A 21 11.19 -5.15 13.50
N ALA A 22 11.68 -4.23 14.34
CA ALA A 22 12.09 -4.58 15.70
C ALA A 22 10.90 -5.02 16.56
N ALA A 23 9.71 -4.45 16.32
CA ALA A 23 8.48 -4.82 17.02
C ALA A 23 7.66 -5.87 16.27
N HIS A 24 8.00 -6.11 14.98
CA HIS A 24 7.30 -7.05 14.10
C HIS A 24 8.30 -7.99 13.45
N PRO A 25 8.86 -8.95 14.22
CA PRO A 25 9.93 -9.81 13.69
C PRO A 25 9.49 -10.71 12.53
N GLU A 26 8.19 -10.91 12.32
CA GLU A 26 7.67 -11.63 11.16
C GLU A 26 8.07 -10.97 9.84
N LEU A 27 8.35 -9.66 9.85
CA LEU A 27 8.81 -8.93 8.66
C LEU A 27 10.23 -9.34 8.25
N LEU A 28 11.01 -9.86 9.18
CA LEU A 28 12.39 -10.30 8.96
C LEU A 28 12.48 -11.81 8.71
N THR A 29 11.36 -12.49 8.60
CA THR A 29 11.26 -13.91 8.36
C THR A 29 10.76 -14.14 6.94
N LEU A 30 11.21 -15.22 6.29
CA LEU A 30 10.76 -15.56 4.95
C LEU A 30 9.24 -15.76 4.94
N GLN A 31 8.57 -15.04 4.05
CA GLN A 31 7.13 -15.12 3.88
C GLN A 31 6.81 -15.77 2.53
N ALA A 32 5.87 -16.69 2.53
CA ALA A 32 5.42 -17.32 1.29
C ALA A 32 4.60 -16.32 0.46
N ALA A 33 4.86 -16.26 -0.83
CA ALA A 33 4.20 -15.37 -1.76
C ALA A 33 3.75 -16.14 -3.00
N LYS A 34 2.70 -15.64 -3.66
CA LYS A 34 2.22 -16.23 -4.92
C LYS A 34 3.09 -15.84 -6.10
N GLY A 35 3.81 -14.74 -6.01
CA GLY A 35 4.64 -14.25 -7.09
C GLY A 35 4.86 -12.75 -6.97
N ILE A 36 5.29 -12.15 -8.09
CA ILE A 36 5.54 -10.71 -8.16
C ILE A 36 5.04 -10.18 -9.50
N VAL A 37 4.46 -9.00 -9.48
CA VAL A 37 4.06 -8.29 -10.70
C VAL A 37 4.47 -6.83 -10.59
N PHE A 38 4.98 -6.27 -11.67
CA PHE A 38 5.29 -4.85 -11.75
C PHE A 38 4.11 -4.10 -12.38
N ARG A 39 3.81 -2.93 -11.84
CA ARG A 39 2.74 -2.08 -12.33
C ARG A 39 3.25 -0.67 -12.53
N SER A 40 2.68 0.00 -13.52
CA SER A 40 3.01 1.40 -13.85
C SER A 40 1.74 2.22 -13.86
N ALA A 41 1.81 3.43 -13.31
CA ALA A 41 0.72 4.40 -13.33
C ALA A 41 1.26 5.75 -13.79
N GLU A 42 0.57 6.36 -14.75
CA GLU A 42 0.95 7.69 -15.24
C GLU A 42 0.67 8.76 -14.18
N PRO A 43 1.42 9.88 -14.20
CA PRO A 43 1.17 10.98 -13.28
C PRO A 43 -0.30 11.43 -13.34
N GLY A 44 -0.93 11.56 -12.18
CA GLY A 44 -2.32 11.95 -12.05
C GLY A 44 -3.34 10.83 -12.13
N GLN A 45 -2.92 9.62 -12.49
CA GLN A 45 -3.84 8.49 -12.56
C GLN A 45 -4.45 8.24 -11.18
N PHE A 46 -5.79 8.19 -11.13
CA PHE A 46 -6.54 8.10 -9.90
C PHE A 46 -7.42 6.85 -9.87
N HIS A 47 -7.39 6.16 -8.75
CA HIS A 47 -8.31 5.07 -8.44
C HIS A 47 -9.20 5.50 -7.27
N ASP A 48 -10.50 5.55 -7.52
CA ASP A 48 -11.50 5.93 -6.52
C ASP A 48 -11.62 4.85 -5.43
N TRP A 49 -12.48 5.06 -4.47
CA TRP A 49 -12.61 4.21 -3.29
C TRP A 49 -12.60 2.72 -3.66
N HIS A 50 -11.64 1.99 -3.10
CA HIS A 50 -11.49 0.56 -3.26
C HIS A 50 -10.71 0.00 -2.08
N HIS A 51 -10.94 -1.26 -1.76
CA HIS A 51 -10.13 -1.98 -0.79
C HIS A 51 -9.12 -2.88 -1.50
N ALA A 52 -8.14 -3.41 -0.78
CA ALA A 52 -7.17 -4.31 -1.37
C ALA A 52 -7.87 -5.60 -1.85
N PRO A 53 -7.51 -6.11 -3.03
CA PRO A 53 -8.12 -7.35 -3.55
C PRO A 53 -7.66 -8.59 -2.79
N ARG A 54 -6.49 -8.49 -2.17
CA ARG A 54 -5.85 -9.55 -1.40
C ARG A 54 -4.76 -8.95 -0.54
N ARG A 55 -4.27 -9.70 0.42
CA ARG A 55 -3.11 -9.31 1.22
C ARG A 55 -1.87 -9.30 0.34
N GLN A 56 -1.18 -8.17 0.28
CA GLN A 56 -0.03 -8.02 -0.61
C GLN A 56 0.89 -6.88 -0.15
N TYR A 57 2.17 -7.03 -0.47
CA TYR A 57 3.10 -5.89 -0.38
C TYR A 57 3.08 -5.10 -1.67
N VAL A 58 3.11 -3.79 -1.55
CA VAL A 58 3.30 -2.87 -2.68
C VAL A 58 4.53 -2.02 -2.38
N ILE A 59 5.55 -2.17 -3.20
CA ILE A 59 6.82 -1.45 -3.04
C ILE A 59 6.92 -0.41 -4.13
N THR A 60 7.06 0.86 -3.76
CA THR A 60 7.26 1.93 -4.73
C THR A 60 8.72 1.97 -5.13
N LEU A 61 8.98 1.83 -6.43
CA LEU A 61 10.32 1.85 -7.02
C LEU A 61 10.64 3.21 -7.63
N GLU A 62 9.67 3.84 -8.29
CA GLU A 62 9.77 5.19 -8.88
C GLU A 62 8.47 5.93 -8.65
N GLY A 63 8.56 7.27 -8.63
CA GLY A 63 7.39 8.12 -8.46
C GLY A 63 6.83 8.09 -7.06
N GLU A 64 5.64 8.62 -6.91
CA GLU A 64 4.99 8.76 -5.61
C GLU A 64 3.51 8.42 -5.70
N VAL A 65 2.94 7.97 -4.59
CA VAL A 65 1.51 7.74 -4.46
C VAL A 65 0.94 8.56 -3.32
N GLU A 66 -0.29 9.01 -3.50
CA GLU A 66 -1.07 9.64 -2.44
C GLU A 66 -2.25 8.72 -2.12
N ILE A 67 -2.32 8.30 -0.86
CA ILE A 67 -3.41 7.45 -0.36
C ILE A 67 -4.36 8.32 0.44
N GLY A 68 -5.64 8.32 0.03
CA GLY A 68 -6.71 9.02 0.73
C GLY A 68 -7.51 8.07 1.62
N LEU A 69 -7.76 8.49 2.85
CA LEU A 69 -8.52 7.73 3.84
C LEU A 69 -9.89 8.36 4.10
N GLY A 70 -10.78 7.59 4.70
CA GLY A 70 -12.15 8.01 4.97
C GLY A 70 -12.29 9.18 5.95
N ASP A 71 -11.26 9.47 6.73
CA ASP A 71 -11.24 10.64 7.61
C ASP A 71 -10.84 11.95 6.89
N GLY A 72 -10.62 11.89 5.58
CA GLY A 72 -10.24 13.03 4.76
C GLY A 72 -8.74 13.31 4.72
N THR A 73 -7.91 12.48 5.37
CA THR A 73 -6.46 12.65 5.33
C THR A 73 -5.86 12.07 4.06
N LEU A 74 -4.77 12.68 3.59
CA LEU A 74 -4.02 12.25 2.42
C LEU A 74 -2.58 11.96 2.87
N HIS A 75 -2.07 10.81 2.45
CA HIS A 75 -0.74 10.33 2.85
C HIS A 75 0.09 10.03 1.60
N ARG A 76 1.27 10.64 1.51
CA ARG A 76 2.13 10.52 0.35
C ARG A 76 3.33 9.61 0.65
N PHE A 77 3.61 8.69 -0.27
CA PHE A 77 4.72 7.74 -0.15
C PHE A 77 5.54 7.74 -1.42
N GLY A 78 6.85 7.71 -1.27
CA GLY A 78 7.81 7.76 -2.38
C GLY A 78 8.62 6.48 -2.55
N PRO A 79 9.68 6.54 -3.37
CA PRO A 79 10.52 5.38 -3.66
C PRO A 79 11.13 4.75 -2.39
N GLY A 80 11.13 3.42 -2.35
CA GLY A 80 11.62 2.65 -1.23
C GLY A 80 10.60 2.39 -0.14
N HIS A 81 9.44 3.03 -0.20
CA HIS A 81 8.38 2.81 0.79
C HIS A 81 7.62 1.51 0.48
N VAL A 82 7.35 0.72 1.51
CA VAL A 82 6.62 -0.54 1.42
C VAL A 82 5.27 -0.40 2.10
N ILE A 83 4.20 -0.76 1.39
CA ILE A 83 2.85 -0.82 1.95
C ILE A 83 2.43 -2.27 2.03
N LEU A 84 2.06 -2.73 3.23
CA LEU A 84 1.36 -3.99 3.40
C LEU A 84 -0.13 -3.70 3.30
N ALA A 85 -0.69 -3.96 2.12
CA ALA A 85 -2.10 -3.74 1.85
C ALA A 85 -2.91 -4.94 2.31
N GLU A 86 -3.74 -4.72 3.33
CA GLU A 86 -4.61 -5.75 3.89
C GLU A 86 -5.96 -5.21 4.36
N ASP A 87 -6.38 -4.08 3.81
CA ASP A 87 -7.73 -3.56 3.99
C ASP A 87 -8.70 -4.28 3.05
N LEU A 88 -9.07 -5.50 3.43
CA LEU A 88 -9.81 -6.43 2.56
C LEU A 88 -11.31 -6.21 2.56
N SER A 89 -11.81 -5.24 3.28
CA SER A 89 -13.24 -4.97 3.42
C SER A 89 -13.48 -3.50 3.73
N GLY A 90 -14.75 -3.10 3.79
CA GLY A 90 -15.15 -1.77 4.20
C GLY A 90 -14.99 -0.73 3.10
N GLN A 91 -14.84 0.53 3.52
CA GLN A 91 -14.78 1.68 2.61
C GLN A 91 -13.53 1.65 1.71
N GLY A 92 -12.41 1.15 2.22
CA GLY A 92 -11.16 1.17 1.48
C GLY A 92 -10.50 2.55 1.49
N HIS A 93 -9.77 2.80 0.41
CA HIS A 93 -8.94 3.99 0.25
C HIS A 93 -8.95 4.46 -1.20
N THR A 94 -8.42 5.65 -1.43
CA THR A 94 -8.16 6.15 -2.79
C THR A 94 -6.65 6.15 -3.05
N THR A 95 -6.26 6.04 -4.31
CA THR A 95 -4.86 6.17 -4.71
C THR A 95 -4.74 7.13 -5.90
N ARG A 96 -3.69 7.96 -5.86
CA ARG A 96 -3.35 8.85 -6.96
C ARG A 96 -1.85 8.82 -7.18
N ALA A 97 -1.42 8.61 -8.42
CA ALA A 97 -0.02 8.81 -8.79
C ALA A 97 0.24 10.31 -8.83
N VAL A 98 1.14 10.80 -7.98
CA VAL A 98 1.42 12.23 -7.83
C VAL A 98 2.85 12.54 -8.24
N GLY A 99 3.12 13.84 -8.46
CA GLY A 99 4.43 14.29 -8.94
C GLY A 99 4.54 14.20 -10.45
N ALA A 100 5.73 14.48 -10.97
CA ALA A 100 5.98 14.59 -12.42
C ALA A 100 6.35 13.26 -13.07
N LYS A 101 6.75 12.27 -12.28
CA LYS A 101 7.19 10.95 -12.77
C LYS A 101 6.07 9.93 -12.71
N ARG A 102 6.08 8.98 -13.66
CA ARG A 102 5.24 7.79 -13.53
C ARG A 102 5.55 7.07 -12.22
N ARG A 103 4.57 6.40 -11.66
CA ARG A 103 4.76 5.55 -10.51
C ARG A 103 5.01 4.12 -10.98
N LEU A 104 6.14 3.55 -10.60
CA LEU A 104 6.47 2.14 -10.85
C LEU A 104 6.50 1.40 -9.52
N THR A 105 5.80 0.27 -9.46
CA THR A 105 5.71 -0.54 -8.25
C THR A 105 6.03 -2.00 -8.51
N ALA A 106 6.48 -2.68 -7.47
CA ALA A 106 6.50 -4.13 -7.39
C ALA A 106 5.38 -4.55 -6.42
N THR A 107 4.46 -5.38 -6.88
CA THR A 107 3.37 -5.92 -6.07
C THR A 107 3.62 -7.39 -5.83
N ILE A 108 3.58 -7.80 -4.56
CA ILE A 108 3.88 -9.16 -4.13
C ILE A 108 2.67 -9.71 -3.36
N PRO A 109 1.75 -10.41 -4.05
CA PRO A 109 0.64 -11.07 -3.37
C PRO A 109 1.14 -12.14 -2.42
N LEU A 110 0.66 -12.13 -1.18
CA LEU A 110 1.00 -13.15 -0.19
C LEU A 110 0.22 -14.44 -0.43
N ALA A 111 0.75 -15.56 0.07
CA ALA A 111 0.19 -16.88 -0.21
C ALA A 111 -1.12 -17.18 0.53
N ASP A 112 -1.43 -16.43 1.58
CA ASP A 112 -2.64 -16.63 2.40
C ASP A 112 -3.95 -16.11 1.79
#